data_2a1e34b97e789191ed5a1059350b32d4
#
_entry.id   2a1e34b97e789191ed5a1059350b32d4
#
_cell.length_a   1.000
_cell.length_b   1.000
_cell.length_c   1.000
_cell.angle_alpha   90.00
_cell.angle_beta   90.00
_cell.angle_gamma   90.00
#
_symmetry.space_group_name_H-M   'P 1'
#
loop_
_entity.id
_entity.type
_entity.pdbx_description
1 polymer ?
#
loop_
_entity_poly.entity_id
_entity_poly.type
_entity_poly.pdbx_seq_one_letter_code
_entity_poly.pdbx_strand_id
1 'polypeptide(L)'
;QFKPSVLDEVDYALHYFQQVLFNAMPQLRGRITSALCENYPDVQIPSESFCTFGSWVGSDRDGNPSVTPDITWRTACYQRKLMLERYITATSNLRDQLSVSMQWSQVSSSLLESLETDRVKFPQIYEARATRYRSEPYRLKLSYILEKLRLTQERNSLLSEVGWKVSLESESLSQDLDTNEEPYYKSVDEFTSDLELIKNSLNSTDLSCEPLNTLLTQVHIFGFSLASLDIRQESTRHSDALEELTKYLLLPS
;
A
#
# COMPACT_ATOMS: atom_id res chain seq x y z
N GLN A 1 21.99 -31.63 -1.88
CA GLN A 1 21.74 -30.44 -1.05
C GLN A 1 20.76 -29.55 -1.79
N PHE A 2 19.62 -29.25 -1.16
CA PHE A 2 18.68 -28.26 -1.70
C PHE A 2 19.34 -26.88 -1.62
N LYS A 3 19.51 -26.21 -2.77
CA LYS A 3 20.00 -24.84 -2.84
C LYS A 3 18.77 -23.95 -2.97
N PRO A 4 18.47 -23.08 -2.01
CA PRO A 4 17.32 -22.17 -2.10
C PRO A 4 17.49 -21.24 -3.33
N SER A 5 16.37 -20.94 -3.97
CA SER A 5 16.29 -19.92 -5.02
C SER A 5 16.26 -18.52 -4.39
N VAL A 6 16.49 -17.48 -5.20
CA VAL A 6 16.36 -16.09 -4.73
C VAL A 6 14.94 -15.79 -4.22
N LEU A 7 13.93 -16.38 -4.85
CA LEU A 7 12.54 -16.19 -4.40
C LEU A 7 12.24 -16.91 -3.08
N ASP A 8 12.91 -18.03 -2.77
CA ASP A 8 12.81 -18.68 -1.46
C ASP A 8 13.42 -17.79 -0.36
N GLU A 9 14.53 -17.08 -0.68
CA GLU A 9 15.14 -16.10 0.24
C GLU A 9 14.22 -14.89 0.47
N VAL A 10 13.56 -14.42 -0.59
CA VAL A 10 12.55 -13.35 -0.51
C VAL A 10 11.40 -13.78 0.40
N ASP A 11 10.83 -14.97 0.19
CA ASP A 11 9.72 -15.49 0.99
C ASP A 11 10.11 -15.60 2.47
N TYR A 12 11.30 -16.10 2.74
CA TYR A 12 11.82 -16.21 4.11
C TYR A 12 11.98 -14.84 4.78
N ALA A 13 12.53 -13.85 4.08
CA ALA A 13 12.66 -12.50 4.62
C ALA A 13 11.29 -11.86 4.89
N LEU A 14 10.36 -11.98 3.95
CA LEU A 14 9.01 -11.42 4.05
C LEU A 14 8.17 -12.10 5.13
N HIS A 15 8.47 -13.37 5.48
CA HIS A 15 7.82 -14.06 6.59
C HIS A 15 7.97 -13.30 7.91
N TYR A 16 9.14 -12.74 8.21
CA TYR A 16 9.34 -11.96 9.43
C TYR A 16 8.55 -10.66 9.43
N PHE A 17 8.42 -10.01 8.29
CA PHE A 17 7.56 -8.83 8.16
C PHE A 17 6.11 -9.18 8.49
N GLN A 18 5.61 -10.28 7.95
CA GLN A 18 4.23 -10.71 8.15
C GLN A 18 3.94 -11.15 9.59
N GLN A 19 4.83 -11.93 10.19
CA GLN A 19 4.59 -12.55 11.49
C GLN A 19 4.90 -11.62 12.67
N VAL A 20 5.87 -10.72 12.51
CA VAL A 20 6.38 -9.92 13.62
C VAL A 20 6.20 -8.42 13.37
N LEU A 21 6.86 -7.87 12.35
CA LEU A 21 7.01 -6.41 12.21
C LEU A 21 5.68 -5.70 11.97
N PHE A 22 4.79 -6.28 11.17
CA PHE A 22 3.49 -5.70 10.87
C PHE A 22 2.65 -5.42 12.12
N ASN A 23 2.73 -6.27 13.13
CA ASN A 23 1.99 -6.12 14.38
C ASN A 23 2.81 -5.39 15.47
N ALA A 24 4.14 -5.52 15.47
CA ALA A 24 5.01 -4.92 16.48
C ALA A 24 5.17 -3.40 16.29
N MET A 25 5.21 -2.93 15.04
CA MET A 25 5.49 -1.52 14.75
C MET A 25 4.41 -0.55 15.25
N PRO A 26 3.10 -0.81 15.11
CA PRO A 26 2.07 0.03 15.74
C PRO A 26 2.18 0.07 17.27
N GLN A 27 2.52 -1.06 17.91
CA GLN A 27 2.72 -1.10 19.36
C GLN A 27 3.94 -0.27 19.79
N LEU A 28 5.04 -0.35 19.03
CA LEU A 28 6.22 0.45 19.27
C LEU A 28 5.90 1.95 19.13
N ARG A 29 5.19 2.34 18.08
CA ARG A 29 4.72 3.73 17.92
C ARG A 29 3.88 4.18 19.12
N GLY A 30 2.93 3.36 19.55
CA GLY A 30 2.10 3.66 20.72
C GLY A 30 2.94 3.92 21.98
N ARG A 31 3.95 3.08 22.25
CA ARG A 31 4.87 3.24 23.38
C ARG A 31 5.72 4.51 23.27
N ILE A 32 6.24 4.81 22.07
CA ILE A 32 6.99 6.05 21.81
C ILE A 32 6.09 7.26 22.05
N THR A 33 4.87 7.25 21.52
CA THR A 33 3.88 8.31 21.70
C THR A 33 3.58 8.54 23.18
N SER A 34 3.29 7.49 23.94
CA SER A 34 3.02 7.60 25.39
C SER A 34 4.21 8.17 26.14
N ALA A 35 5.43 7.67 25.87
CA ALA A 35 6.63 8.16 26.52
C ALA A 35 6.92 9.64 26.18
N LEU A 36 6.66 10.07 24.95
CA LEU A 36 6.79 11.48 24.57
C LEU A 36 5.77 12.36 25.29
N CYS A 37 4.50 11.97 25.32
CA CYS A 37 3.46 12.72 26.03
C CYS A 37 3.75 12.85 27.54
N GLU A 38 4.27 11.78 28.16
CA GLU A 38 4.59 11.78 29.58
C GLU A 38 5.79 12.68 29.94
N ASN A 39 6.82 12.71 29.09
CA ASN A 39 8.05 13.43 29.40
C ASN A 39 8.14 14.81 28.74
N TYR A 40 7.38 15.03 27.67
CA TYR A 40 7.40 16.26 26.86
C TYR A 40 5.96 16.66 26.47
N PRO A 41 5.13 17.15 27.40
CA PRO A 41 3.71 17.41 27.17
C PRO A 41 3.43 18.42 26.05
N ASP A 42 4.36 19.33 25.76
CA ASP A 42 4.22 20.38 24.77
C ASP A 42 4.67 19.95 23.36
N VAL A 43 5.21 18.73 23.21
CA VAL A 43 5.69 18.24 21.90
C VAL A 43 4.53 17.75 21.04
N GLN A 44 4.40 18.34 19.86
CA GLN A 44 3.52 17.80 18.83
C GLN A 44 4.14 16.52 18.24
N ILE A 45 3.43 15.41 18.40
CA ILE A 45 3.88 14.13 17.86
C ILE A 45 3.57 14.11 16.35
N PRO A 46 4.58 13.93 15.47
CA PRO A 46 4.34 13.87 14.03
C PRO A 46 3.39 12.74 13.68
N SER A 47 2.45 13.02 12.79
CA SER A 47 1.56 11.99 12.21
C SER A 47 2.29 11.05 11.25
N GLU A 48 3.43 11.51 10.73
CA GLU A 48 4.25 10.82 9.75
C GLU A 48 4.89 9.53 10.30
N SER A 49 5.41 8.73 9.39
CA SER A 49 6.12 7.49 9.73
C SER A 49 7.40 7.81 10.52
N PHE A 50 7.57 7.13 11.66
CA PHE A 50 8.80 7.24 12.47
C PHE A 50 9.92 6.29 12.00
N CYS A 51 9.61 5.38 11.07
CA CYS A 51 10.58 4.46 10.47
C CYS A 51 10.09 3.99 9.09
N THR A 52 11.03 3.58 8.27
CA THR A 52 10.83 2.91 6.99
C THR A 52 11.74 1.68 6.93
N PHE A 53 11.40 0.74 6.10
CA PHE A 53 12.19 -0.47 5.90
C PHE A 53 12.81 -0.49 4.51
N GLY A 54 14.06 -0.95 4.43
CA GLY A 54 14.76 -1.29 3.19
C GLY A 54 15.08 -2.78 3.13
N SER A 55 15.22 -3.32 1.95
CA SER A 55 15.67 -4.68 1.71
C SER A 55 16.46 -4.74 0.40
N TRP A 56 17.48 -5.58 0.36
CA TRP A 56 18.20 -5.90 -0.87
C TRP A 56 17.88 -7.30 -1.39
N VAL A 57 17.08 -8.07 -0.64
CA VAL A 57 16.73 -9.45 -1.02
C VAL A 57 15.85 -9.43 -2.27
N GLY A 58 16.32 -10.09 -3.33
CA GLY A 58 15.68 -10.09 -4.64
C GLY A 58 16.04 -8.91 -5.54
N SER A 59 16.93 -7.99 -5.10
CA SER A 59 17.36 -6.81 -5.87
C SER A 59 18.87 -6.57 -5.90
N ASP A 60 19.65 -7.25 -5.07
CA ASP A 60 21.11 -7.18 -5.07
C ASP A 60 21.69 -8.10 -6.15
N ARG A 61 22.19 -7.48 -7.22
CA ARG A 61 22.82 -8.16 -8.37
C ARG A 61 24.32 -8.24 -8.27
N ASP A 62 24.92 -7.65 -7.24
CA ASP A 62 26.37 -7.63 -7.07
C ASP A 62 26.87 -9.05 -6.72
N GLY A 63 27.63 -9.64 -7.64
CA GLY A 63 28.14 -11.00 -7.50
C GLY A 63 27.10 -12.13 -7.58
N ASN A 64 25.82 -11.83 -7.82
CA ASN A 64 24.76 -12.83 -7.91
C ASN A 64 24.01 -12.81 -9.26
N PRO A 65 24.43 -13.62 -10.24
CA PRO A 65 23.81 -13.67 -11.57
C PRO A 65 22.36 -14.20 -11.54
N SER A 66 21.92 -14.82 -10.46
CA SER A 66 20.54 -15.31 -10.31
C SER A 66 19.55 -14.20 -9.99
N VAL A 67 19.99 -13.01 -9.57
CA VAL A 67 19.15 -11.83 -9.35
C VAL A 67 19.01 -11.07 -10.67
N THR A 68 18.01 -11.45 -11.45
CA THR A 68 17.67 -10.82 -12.72
C THR A 68 16.65 -9.69 -12.55
N PRO A 69 16.46 -8.81 -13.56
CA PRO A 69 15.36 -7.83 -13.53
C PRO A 69 13.99 -8.45 -13.31
N ASP A 70 13.75 -9.65 -13.86
CA ASP A 70 12.50 -10.39 -13.65
C ASP A 70 12.32 -10.79 -12.18
N ILE A 71 13.36 -11.27 -11.52
CA ILE A 71 13.34 -11.60 -10.10
C ILE A 71 13.03 -10.35 -9.25
N THR A 72 13.67 -9.22 -9.57
CA THR A 72 13.42 -7.95 -8.85
C THR A 72 11.97 -7.49 -9.02
N TRP A 73 11.45 -7.57 -10.25
CA TRP A 73 10.03 -7.25 -10.54
C TRP A 73 9.07 -8.15 -9.77
N ARG A 74 9.29 -9.46 -9.81
CA ARG A 74 8.48 -10.44 -9.07
C ARG A 74 8.54 -10.21 -7.57
N THR A 75 9.71 -9.86 -7.04
CA THR A 75 9.87 -9.50 -5.63
C THR A 75 9.01 -8.28 -5.26
N ALA A 76 9.05 -7.22 -6.06
CA ALA A 76 8.24 -6.02 -5.84
C ALA A 76 6.73 -6.33 -5.91
N CYS A 77 6.29 -7.09 -6.91
CA CYS A 77 4.90 -7.52 -7.03
C CYS A 77 4.45 -8.39 -5.84
N TYR A 78 5.33 -9.27 -5.35
CA TYR A 78 5.06 -10.13 -4.22
C TYR A 78 4.94 -9.34 -2.91
N GLN A 79 5.86 -8.41 -2.64
CA GLN A 79 5.77 -7.51 -1.50
C GLN A 79 4.44 -6.74 -1.50
N ARG A 80 4.08 -6.16 -2.65
CA ARG A 80 2.82 -5.42 -2.82
C ARG A 80 1.60 -6.30 -2.61
N LYS A 81 1.60 -7.53 -3.14
CA LYS A 81 0.52 -8.51 -2.92
C LYS A 81 0.29 -8.77 -1.43
N LEU A 82 1.37 -9.04 -0.68
CA LEU A 82 1.28 -9.30 0.76
C LEU A 82 0.67 -8.11 1.53
N MET A 83 1.06 -6.89 1.18
CA MET A 83 0.51 -5.70 1.82
C MET A 83 -0.97 -5.52 1.51
N LEU A 84 -1.37 -5.67 0.25
CA LEU A 84 -2.77 -5.56 -0.15
C LEU A 84 -3.65 -6.60 0.54
N GLU A 85 -3.20 -7.85 0.66
CA GLU A 85 -3.91 -8.91 1.40
C GLU A 85 -4.11 -8.54 2.88
N ARG A 86 -3.08 -7.98 3.51
CA ARG A 86 -3.15 -7.50 4.89
C ARG A 86 -4.11 -6.32 5.04
N TYR A 87 -4.06 -5.34 4.15
CA TYR A 87 -4.96 -4.19 4.20
C TYR A 87 -6.41 -4.56 3.92
N ILE A 88 -6.68 -5.47 2.98
CA ILE A 88 -8.01 -6.01 2.72
C ILE A 88 -8.57 -6.69 3.99
N THR A 89 -7.76 -7.53 4.64
CA THR A 89 -8.16 -8.20 5.87
C THR A 89 -8.43 -7.21 7.01
N ALA A 90 -7.51 -6.27 7.23
CA ALA A 90 -7.64 -5.26 8.29
C ALA A 90 -8.85 -4.35 8.06
N THR A 91 -9.05 -3.88 6.82
CA THR A 91 -10.21 -3.03 6.45
C THR A 91 -11.53 -3.79 6.56
N SER A 92 -11.57 -5.09 6.22
CA SER A 92 -12.76 -5.92 6.41
C SER A 92 -13.12 -6.07 7.89
N ASN A 93 -12.14 -6.35 8.73
CA ASN A 93 -12.34 -6.43 10.18
C ASN A 93 -12.79 -5.09 10.77
N LEU A 94 -12.18 -3.98 10.31
CA LEU A 94 -12.56 -2.63 10.72
C LEU A 94 -14.01 -2.32 10.33
N ARG A 95 -14.42 -2.66 9.10
CA ARG A 95 -15.82 -2.51 8.65
C ARG A 95 -16.79 -3.26 9.54
N ASP A 96 -16.44 -4.48 9.94
CA ASP A 96 -17.34 -5.32 10.74
C ASP A 96 -17.44 -4.83 12.21
N GLN A 97 -16.38 -4.18 12.71
CA GLN A 97 -16.34 -3.59 14.06
C GLN A 97 -16.94 -2.17 14.11
N LEU A 98 -16.74 -1.36 13.07
CA LEU A 98 -17.14 0.05 13.05
C LEU A 98 -18.62 0.21 12.65
N SER A 99 -19.52 -0.05 13.60
CA SER A 99 -20.97 0.05 13.42
C SER A 99 -21.50 1.30 14.12
N VAL A 100 -21.21 2.48 13.58
CA VAL A 100 -21.69 3.77 14.11
C VAL A 100 -22.81 4.28 13.21
N SER A 101 -24.02 4.37 13.77
CA SER A 101 -25.20 4.88 13.06
C SER A 101 -25.21 6.40 13.00
N MET A 102 -25.68 6.97 11.88
CA MET A 102 -25.93 8.41 11.73
C MET A 102 -26.92 8.98 12.75
N GLN A 103 -27.77 8.14 13.34
CA GLN A 103 -28.71 8.59 14.38
C GLN A 103 -28.04 8.98 15.69
N TRP A 104 -26.80 8.50 15.92
CA TRP A 104 -26.05 8.68 17.16
C TRP A 104 -24.85 9.58 17.03
N SER A 105 -24.42 9.92 15.81
CA SER A 105 -23.27 10.77 15.58
C SER A 105 -23.47 11.70 14.38
N GLN A 106 -22.91 12.89 14.46
CA GLN A 106 -22.83 13.80 13.32
C GLN A 106 -21.68 13.36 12.42
N VAL A 107 -22.00 13.00 11.19
CA VAL A 107 -21.00 12.62 10.18
C VAL A 107 -20.54 13.87 9.44
N SER A 108 -19.24 13.99 9.19
CA SER A 108 -18.68 15.16 8.49
C SER A 108 -19.22 15.29 7.05
N SER A 109 -19.44 16.52 6.60
CA SER A 109 -19.88 16.80 5.22
C SER A 109 -18.91 16.23 4.18
N SER A 110 -17.60 16.30 4.45
CA SER A 110 -16.57 15.75 3.56
C SER A 110 -16.66 14.23 3.39
N LEU A 111 -17.04 13.49 4.44
CA LEU A 111 -17.29 12.06 4.31
C LEU A 111 -18.55 11.78 3.47
N LEU A 112 -19.61 12.56 3.65
CA LEU A 112 -20.85 12.42 2.87
C LEU A 112 -20.63 12.73 1.38
N GLU A 113 -19.88 13.77 1.05
CA GLU A 113 -19.47 14.11 -0.33
C GLU A 113 -18.63 12.99 -0.97
N SER A 114 -17.70 12.43 -0.20
CA SER A 114 -16.89 11.29 -0.65
C SER A 114 -17.72 10.04 -0.91
N LEU A 115 -18.72 9.77 -0.08
CA LEU A 115 -19.67 8.66 -0.29
C LEU A 115 -20.48 8.82 -1.57
N GLU A 116 -20.90 10.05 -1.89
CA GLU A 116 -21.64 10.31 -3.13
C GLU A 116 -20.74 10.16 -4.37
N THR A 117 -19.49 10.58 -4.27
CA THR A 117 -18.48 10.34 -5.32
C THR A 117 -18.23 8.85 -5.54
N ASP A 118 -18.05 8.08 -4.45
CA ASP A 118 -17.83 6.64 -4.53
C ASP A 118 -19.07 5.89 -5.04
N ARG A 119 -20.28 6.37 -4.72
CA ARG A 119 -21.54 5.82 -5.24
C ARG A 119 -21.61 5.85 -6.76
N VAL A 120 -21.16 6.95 -7.37
CA VAL A 120 -21.14 7.09 -8.84
C VAL A 120 -20.14 6.11 -9.46
N LYS A 121 -18.98 5.91 -8.82
CA LYS A 121 -17.93 5.00 -9.30
C LYS A 121 -18.26 3.52 -9.09
N PHE A 122 -19.03 3.19 -8.05
CA PHE A 122 -19.34 1.82 -7.63
C PHE A 122 -20.84 1.60 -7.42
N PRO A 123 -21.70 1.77 -8.45
CA PRO A 123 -23.14 1.63 -8.31
C PRO A 123 -23.54 0.24 -7.80
N GLN A 124 -22.84 -0.82 -8.20
CA GLN A 124 -23.10 -2.20 -7.77
C GLN A 124 -22.88 -2.40 -6.25
N ILE A 125 -21.87 -1.74 -5.68
CA ILE A 125 -21.63 -1.78 -4.22
C ILE A 125 -22.76 -1.06 -3.49
N TYR A 126 -23.16 0.10 -4.02
CA TYR A 126 -24.28 0.84 -3.45
C TYR A 126 -25.56 0.00 -3.45
N GLU A 127 -25.96 -0.59 -4.57
CA GLU A 127 -27.15 -1.43 -4.68
C GLU A 127 -27.11 -2.62 -3.73
N ALA A 128 -25.96 -3.30 -3.62
CA ALA A 128 -25.81 -4.46 -2.75
C ALA A 128 -25.78 -4.11 -1.24
N ARG A 129 -25.34 -2.90 -0.88
CA ARG A 129 -25.06 -2.54 0.52
C ARG A 129 -25.90 -1.39 1.07
N ALA A 130 -26.48 -0.52 0.22
CA ALA A 130 -27.20 0.67 0.65
C ALA A 130 -28.38 0.35 1.58
N THR A 131 -29.13 -0.71 1.29
CA THR A 131 -30.24 -1.12 2.15
C THR A 131 -29.76 -1.55 3.53
N ARG A 132 -28.68 -2.34 3.60
CA ARG A 132 -28.11 -2.88 4.84
C ARG A 132 -27.40 -1.80 5.66
N TYR A 133 -26.67 -0.89 5.00
CA TYR A 133 -25.85 0.15 5.64
C TYR A 133 -26.45 1.55 5.52
N ARG A 134 -27.78 1.66 5.34
CA ARG A 134 -28.47 2.94 5.13
C ARG A 134 -28.17 3.98 6.22
N SER A 135 -27.96 3.54 7.45
CA SER A 135 -27.66 4.39 8.61
C SER A 135 -26.20 4.21 9.11
N GLU A 136 -25.33 3.57 8.34
CA GLU A 136 -23.95 3.22 8.74
C GLU A 136 -22.94 3.72 7.71
N PRO A 137 -22.73 5.04 7.58
CA PRO A 137 -21.92 5.65 6.52
C PRO A 137 -20.46 5.18 6.54
N TYR A 138 -19.88 4.94 7.71
CA TYR A 138 -18.51 4.43 7.85
C TYR A 138 -18.36 3.03 7.25
N ARG A 139 -19.33 2.14 7.47
CA ARG A 139 -19.34 0.79 6.88
C ARG A 139 -19.51 0.83 5.37
N LEU A 140 -20.31 1.76 4.87
CA LEU A 140 -20.46 1.96 3.44
C LEU A 140 -19.15 2.47 2.81
N LYS A 141 -18.50 3.48 3.42
CA LYS A 141 -17.18 3.97 2.99
C LYS A 141 -16.13 2.88 2.99
N LEU A 142 -16.04 2.09 4.06
CA LEU A 142 -15.12 0.95 4.14
C LEU A 142 -15.41 -0.14 3.10
N SER A 143 -16.66 -0.27 2.65
CA SER A 143 -17.00 -1.20 1.55
C SER A 143 -16.46 -0.73 0.20
N TYR A 144 -16.47 0.59 -0.06
CA TYR A 144 -15.84 1.17 -1.25
C TYR A 144 -14.30 1.06 -1.19
N ILE A 145 -13.71 1.33 -0.04
CA ILE A 145 -12.27 1.17 0.19
C ILE A 145 -11.85 -0.29 -0.07
N LEU A 146 -12.62 -1.26 0.41
CA LEU A 146 -12.35 -2.68 0.17
C LEU A 146 -12.37 -3.03 -1.31
N GLU A 147 -13.28 -2.47 -2.08
CA GLU A 147 -13.34 -2.72 -3.51
C GLU A 147 -12.17 -2.09 -4.24
N LYS A 148 -11.82 -0.84 -3.92
CA LYS A 148 -10.61 -0.19 -4.46
C LYS A 148 -9.34 -1.02 -4.18
N LEU A 149 -9.20 -1.57 -2.96
CA LEU A 149 -8.08 -2.43 -2.60
C LEU A 149 -8.06 -3.74 -3.40
N ARG A 150 -9.22 -4.36 -3.65
CA ARG A 150 -9.33 -5.58 -4.46
C ARG A 150 -8.93 -5.33 -5.90
N LEU A 151 -9.42 -4.25 -6.51
CA LEU A 151 -9.05 -3.85 -7.86
C LEU A 151 -7.54 -3.53 -7.96
N THR A 152 -6.98 -2.91 -6.92
CA THR A 152 -5.53 -2.69 -6.82
C THR A 152 -4.76 -4.02 -6.77
N GLN A 153 -5.30 -5.02 -6.06
CA GLN A 153 -4.70 -6.36 -5.98
C GLN A 153 -4.80 -7.11 -7.32
N GLU A 154 -5.94 -7.05 -8.00
CA GLU A 154 -6.13 -7.63 -9.32
C GLU A 154 -5.15 -7.03 -10.33
N ARG A 155 -5.02 -5.70 -10.36
CA ARG A 155 -4.01 -5.02 -11.17
C ARG A 155 -2.59 -5.49 -10.85
N ASN A 156 -2.23 -5.61 -9.58
CA ASN A 156 -0.91 -6.11 -9.18
C ASN A 156 -0.67 -7.55 -9.68
N SER A 157 -1.69 -8.40 -9.68
CA SER A 157 -1.61 -9.77 -10.20
C SER A 157 -1.37 -9.78 -11.71
N LEU A 158 -2.08 -8.95 -12.46
CA LEU A 158 -1.85 -8.78 -13.90
C LEU A 158 -0.43 -8.28 -14.21
N LEU A 159 0.07 -7.29 -13.48
CA LEU A 159 1.44 -6.78 -13.63
C LEU A 159 2.49 -7.86 -13.34
N SER A 160 2.24 -8.74 -12.37
CA SER A 160 3.12 -9.86 -12.04
C SER A 160 3.14 -10.93 -13.14
N GLU A 161 2.01 -11.19 -13.79
CA GLU A 161 1.88 -12.17 -14.88
C GLU A 161 2.52 -11.67 -16.18
N VAL A 162 2.25 -10.41 -16.53
CA VAL A 162 2.75 -9.77 -17.76
C VAL A 162 4.28 -9.60 -17.73
N GLY A 163 4.85 -9.36 -16.53
CA GLY A 163 6.27 -9.19 -16.33
C GLY A 163 6.79 -7.79 -16.73
N TRP A 164 8.02 -7.49 -16.33
CA TRP A 164 8.60 -6.15 -16.45
C TRP A 164 8.83 -5.68 -17.90
N LYS A 165 9.16 -6.58 -18.84
CA LYS A 165 9.45 -6.21 -20.23
C LYS A 165 8.23 -5.65 -20.94
N VAL A 166 7.11 -6.32 -20.82
CA VAL A 166 5.86 -5.90 -21.47
C VAL A 166 5.33 -4.61 -20.85
N SER A 167 5.53 -4.43 -19.54
CA SER A 167 5.16 -3.17 -18.86
C SER A 167 5.97 -1.96 -19.33
N LEU A 168 7.18 -2.15 -19.88
CA LEU A 168 8.01 -1.08 -20.44
C LEU A 168 7.77 -0.88 -21.95
N GLU A 169 7.51 -1.94 -22.70
CA GLU A 169 7.38 -1.88 -24.15
C GLU A 169 5.99 -1.46 -24.61
N SER A 170 4.99 -1.61 -23.76
CA SER A 170 3.61 -1.27 -24.10
C SER A 170 3.18 0.05 -23.45
N GLU A 171 3.53 1.18 -24.08
CA GLU A 171 2.80 2.43 -23.85
C GLU A 171 1.28 2.24 -24.13
N SER A 172 0.90 1.33 -25.02
CA SER A 172 -0.48 0.96 -25.29
C SER A 172 -1.15 0.17 -24.15
N LEU A 173 -0.43 -0.78 -23.50
CA LEU A 173 -0.96 -1.50 -22.33
C LEU A 173 -1.02 -0.61 -21.08
N SER A 174 -0.11 0.35 -20.96
CA SER A 174 -0.20 1.36 -19.88
C SER A 174 -1.39 2.30 -20.12
N GLN A 175 -1.73 2.64 -21.36
CA GLN A 175 -2.93 3.42 -21.69
C GLN A 175 -4.22 2.61 -21.50
N ASP A 176 -4.24 1.32 -21.84
CA ASP A 176 -5.38 0.43 -21.60
C ASP A 176 -5.53 0.04 -20.11
N LEU A 177 -4.43 0.01 -19.36
CA LEU A 177 -4.41 -0.22 -17.91
C LEU A 177 -4.56 1.07 -17.08
N ASP A 178 -4.35 2.25 -17.67
CA ASP A 178 -4.45 3.58 -17.05
C ASP A 178 -5.57 4.43 -17.67
N THR A 179 -6.69 3.82 -18.05
CA THR A 179 -7.89 4.65 -18.26
C THR A 179 -8.15 5.41 -16.97
N ASN A 180 -8.20 6.76 -17.05
CA ASN A 180 -8.34 7.66 -15.91
C ASN A 180 -9.61 7.42 -15.05
N GLU A 181 -10.37 6.39 -15.38
CA GLU A 181 -11.67 6.05 -14.80
C GLU A 181 -11.64 4.77 -13.94
N GLU A 182 -10.54 4.00 -13.93
CA GLU A 182 -10.52 2.77 -13.12
C GLU A 182 -10.38 3.09 -11.62
N PRO A 183 -11.30 2.60 -10.81
CA PRO A 183 -11.42 2.97 -9.41
C PRO A 183 -10.52 2.13 -8.49
N TYR A 184 -9.23 1.96 -8.83
CA TYR A 184 -8.22 1.36 -7.95
C TYR A 184 -7.31 2.43 -7.34
N TYR A 185 -6.55 2.10 -6.28
CA TYR A 185 -5.58 3.02 -5.69
C TYR A 185 -4.30 3.09 -6.53
N LYS A 186 -4.00 4.28 -7.07
CA LYS A 186 -2.76 4.56 -7.81
C LYS A 186 -1.57 4.72 -6.87
N SER A 187 -1.79 5.31 -5.71
CA SER A 187 -0.77 5.52 -4.68
C SER A 187 -1.28 5.12 -3.29
N VAL A 188 -0.35 4.98 -2.35
CA VAL A 188 -0.68 4.77 -0.94
C VAL A 188 -1.35 6.01 -0.32
N ASP A 189 -1.06 7.20 -0.84
CA ASP A 189 -1.61 8.46 -0.34
C ASP A 189 -3.12 8.55 -0.56
N GLU A 190 -3.64 8.02 -1.69
CA GLU A 190 -5.07 7.94 -1.94
C GLU A 190 -5.77 7.03 -0.90
N PHE A 191 -5.16 5.89 -0.57
CA PHE A 191 -5.69 4.98 0.45
C PHE A 191 -5.62 5.60 1.84
N THR A 192 -4.51 6.25 2.17
CA THR A 192 -4.33 6.99 3.42
C THR A 192 -5.39 8.08 3.56
N SER A 193 -5.62 8.86 2.51
CA SER A 193 -6.62 9.93 2.49
C SER A 193 -8.04 9.41 2.77
N ASP A 194 -8.41 8.28 2.18
CA ASP A 194 -9.72 7.65 2.44
C ASP A 194 -9.87 7.19 3.91
N LEU A 195 -8.79 6.66 4.52
CA LEU A 195 -8.80 6.28 5.94
C LEU A 195 -8.81 7.49 6.88
N GLU A 196 -8.03 8.52 6.56
CA GLU A 196 -8.00 9.76 7.34
C GLU A 196 -9.33 10.51 7.30
N LEU A 197 -10.04 10.46 6.18
CA LEU A 197 -11.38 11.00 6.08
C LEU A 197 -12.34 10.39 7.10
N ILE A 198 -12.28 9.07 7.29
CA ILE A 198 -13.05 8.36 8.33
C ILE A 198 -12.61 8.81 9.72
N LYS A 199 -11.29 8.84 9.97
CA LYS A 199 -10.71 9.25 11.26
C LYS A 199 -11.13 10.67 11.64
N ASN A 200 -11.02 11.62 10.70
CA ASN A 200 -11.37 13.02 10.94
C ASN A 200 -12.87 13.18 11.23
N SER A 201 -13.72 12.42 10.52
CA SER A 201 -15.15 12.40 10.80
C SER A 201 -15.49 11.84 12.18
N LEU A 202 -14.81 10.76 12.62
CA LEU A 202 -14.98 10.22 13.97
C LEU A 202 -14.50 11.22 15.04
N ASN A 203 -13.33 11.81 14.84
CA ASN A 203 -12.76 12.79 15.79
C ASN A 203 -13.65 14.03 15.96
N SER A 204 -14.38 14.45 14.92
CA SER A 204 -15.34 15.58 15.01
C SER A 204 -16.51 15.33 15.95
N THR A 205 -16.71 14.08 16.35
CA THR A 205 -17.74 13.64 17.29
C THR A 205 -17.18 13.06 18.60
N ASP A 206 -15.92 13.38 18.91
CA ASP A 206 -15.16 12.85 20.07
C ASP A 206 -15.11 11.32 20.11
N LEU A 207 -15.25 10.66 18.96
CA LEU A 207 -15.11 9.20 18.84
C LEU A 207 -13.70 8.86 18.36
N SER A 208 -13.09 7.88 19.01
CA SER A 208 -11.82 7.30 18.58
C SER A 208 -12.00 5.84 18.18
N CYS A 209 -11.21 5.39 17.20
CA CYS A 209 -11.23 4.01 16.74
C CYS A 209 -9.80 3.47 16.67
N GLU A 210 -9.40 2.72 17.70
CA GLU A 210 -8.03 2.18 17.81
C GLU A 210 -7.66 1.25 16.64
N PRO A 211 -8.53 0.37 16.14
CA PRO A 211 -8.23 -0.42 14.93
C PRO A 211 -7.93 0.44 13.70
N LEU A 212 -8.60 1.59 13.53
CA LEU A 212 -8.33 2.53 12.44
C LEU A 212 -6.97 3.22 12.62
N ASN A 213 -6.62 3.64 13.84
CA ASN A 213 -5.33 4.24 14.14
C ASN A 213 -4.18 3.25 13.90
N THR A 214 -4.37 2.00 14.29
CA THR A 214 -3.44 0.90 14.02
C THR A 214 -3.24 0.69 12.53
N LEU A 215 -4.32 0.62 11.75
CA LEU A 215 -4.26 0.47 10.30
C LEU A 215 -3.54 1.64 9.64
N LEU A 216 -3.87 2.89 10.00
CA LEU A 216 -3.18 4.09 9.51
C LEU A 216 -1.67 4.06 9.83
N THR A 217 -1.30 3.65 11.03
CA THR A 217 0.11 3.49 11.41
C THR A 217 0.82 2.47 10.52
N GLN A 218 0.18 1.33 10.23
CA GLN A 218 0.72 0.31 9.34
C GLN A 218 0.87 0.84 7.90
N VAL A 219 -0.12 1.57 7.40
CA VAL A 219 -0.07 2.18 6.06
C VAL A 219 1.07 3.20 5.95
N HIS A 220 1.27 4.05 6.96
CA HIS A 220 2.35 5.03 6.98
C HIS A 220 3.76 4.39 7.02
N ILE A 221 3.91 3.25 7.69
CA ILE A 221 5.22 2.56 7.84
C ILE A 221 5.55 1.72 6.62
N PHE A 222 4.59 0.94 6.14
CA PHE A 222 4.83 -0.11 5.13
C PHE A 222 4.40 0.29 3.71
N GLY A 223 3.53 1.28 3.56
CA GLY A 223 2.97 1.66 2.26
C GLY A 223 2.36 0.47 1.52
N PHE A 224 2.37 0.50 0.21
CA PHE A 224 2.05 -0.67 -0.63
C PHE A 224 3.28 -1.54 -0.95
N SER A 225 4.48 -1.07 -0.62
CA SER A 225 5.74 -1.72 -1.02
C SER A 225 6.35 -2.60 0.07
N LEU A 226 5.83 -2.55 1.31
CA LEU A 226 6.37 -3.22 2.50
C LEU A 226 7.76 -2.72 2.90
N ALA A 227 8.71 -2.75 1.97
CA ALA A 227 10.08 -2.26 2.12
C ALA A 227 10.58 -1.72 0.78
N SER A 228 11.41 -0.69 0.82
CA SER A 228 12.13 -0.20 -0.38
C SER A 228 13.16 -1.22 -0.81
N LEU A 229 13.22 -1.51 -2.12
CA LEU A 229 14.24 -2.39 -2.67
C LEU A 229 15.49 -1.61 -3.04
N ASP A 230 16.62 -1.92 -2.40
CA ASP A 230 17.92 -1.37 -2.72
C ASP A 230 18.49 -2.13 -3.92
N ILE A 231 18.47 -1.50 -5.08
CA ILE A 231 19.05 -2.08 -6.30
C ILE A 231 20.56 -1.86 -6.27
N ARG A 232 21.31 -2.98 -6.24
CA ARG A 232 22.76 -2.97 -6.30
C ARG A 232 23.24 -3.67 -7.56
N GLN A 233 24.33 -3.17 -8.12
CA GLN A 233 24.94 -3.71 -9.34
C GLN A 233 26.45 -3.54 -9.30
N GLU A 234 27.16 -4.48 -9.88
CA GLU A 234 28.60 -4.43 -10.06
C GLU A 234 29.01 -3.19 -10.87
N SER A 235 30.07 -2.51 -10.44
CA SER A 235 30.53 -1.25 -11.05
C SER A 235 30.94 -1.39 -12.53
N THR A 236 31.46 -2.55 -12.93
CA THR A 236 31.80 -2.85 -14.33
C THR A 236 30.56 -2.74 -15.24
N ARG A 237 29.41 -3.20 -14.80
CA ARG A 237 28.13 -3.09 -15.54
C ARG A 237 27.69 -1.64 -15.77
N HIS A 238 27.96 -0.76 -14.82
CA HIS A 238 27.72 0.68 -14.99
C HIS A 238 28.66 1.27 -16.03
N SER A 239 29.96 0.88 -16.00
CA SER A 239 30.94 1.32 -16.98
C SER A 239 30.58 0.84 -18.39
N ASP A 240 30.20 -0.43 -18.55
CA ASP A 240 29.80 -1.01 -19.84
C ASP A 240 28.58 -0.26 -20.42
N ALA A 241 27.56 0.01 -19.59
CA ALA A 241 26.37 0.73 -20.00
C ALA A 241 26.69 2.17 -20.44
N LEU A 242 27.57 2.87 -19.71
CA LEU A 242 27.99 4.23 -20.05
C LEU A 242 28.80 4.22 -21.36
N GLU A 243 29.66 3.24 -21.56
CA GLU A 243 30.43 3.10 -22.80
C GLU A 243 29.52 2.89 -24.01
N GLU A 244 28.50 2.03 -23.87
CA GLU A 244 27.53 1.77 -24.92
C GLU A 244 26.65 2.99 -25.24
N LEU A 245 26.17 3.70 -24.22
CA LEU A 245 25.45 4.97 -24.39
C LEU A 245 26.30 6.02 -25.09
N THR A 246 27.58 6.13 -24.71
CA THR A 246 28.54 7.09 -25.32
C THR A 246 28.76 6.77 -26.79
N LYS A 247 28.94 5.48 -27.16
CA LYS A 247 29.03 5.05 -28.55
C LYS A 247 27.81 5.45 -29.37
N TYR A 248 26.62 5.28 -28.80
CA TYR A 248 25.35 5.65 -29.45
C TYR A 248 25.19 7.16 -29.66
N LEU A 249 25.65 7.96 -28.70
CA LEU A 249 25.59 9.44 -28.76
C LEU A 249 26.66 10.03 -29.70
N LEU A 250 27.78 9.31 -29.95
CA LEU A 250 28.88 9.75 -30.81
C LEU A 250 28.78 9.25 -32.26
N LEU A 251 27.75 8.46 -32.60
CA LEU A 251 27.48 8.08 -33.99
C LEU A 251 26.91 9.31 -34.73
N PRO A 252 27.57 9.77 -35.85
CA PRO A 252 27.02 10.85 -36.65
C PRO A 252 25.69 10.38 -37.27
N SER A 253 24.67 11.22 -37.15
CA SER A 253 23.36 11.07 -37.78
C SER A 253 23.46 11.04 -39.31
#